data_438b2db4d0b0ae5a81face4b314ec6a2
#
_entry.id   438b2db4d0b0ae5a81face4b314ec6a2
#
_cell.length_a   1.000
_cell.length_b   1.000
_cell.length_c   1.000
_cell.angle_alpha   90.00
_cell.angle_beta   90.00
_cell.angle_gamma   90.00
#
_symmetry.space_group_name_H-M   'P 1'
#
loop_
_entity.id
_entity.type
_entity.pdbx_description
1 polymer ?
#
loop_
_entity_poly.entity_id
_entity_poly.type
_entity_poly.pdbx_seq_one_letter_code
_entity_poly.pdbx_strand_id
1 'polypeptide(L)'
;MSTTEILNVPLDVTWTFDYQIDMAKLKNLYSKAKQSQWDAETYIDWERPIDPSKPLIDEDRFGFSRVPLYAKLSDTQRERFRAHMTAQILSGILHGEQGALMTAAVLTHAVPDYEGKLYAATQTYDEARHVEVYDRYIKRLAIIYPMNSG
;
A
#
# COMPACT_ATOMS: atom_id res chain seq x y z
N MET A 1 -13.85 10.22 -14.87
CA MET A 1 -13.88 8.97 -15.68
C MET A 1 -13.50 7.84 -14.76
N SER A 2 -14.20 6.71 -14.80
CA SER A 2 -13.80 5.53 -14.03
C SER A 2 -12.48 5.01 -14.60
N THR A 3 -11.48 4.83 -13.76
CA THR A 3 -10.16 4.29 -14.11
C THR A 3 -10.09 2.80 -13.76
N THR A 4 -11.17 2.07 -14.04
CA THR A 4 -11.23 0.62 -13.78
C THR A 4 -10.75 -0.12 -15.01
N GLU A 5 -9.77 -0.99 -14.82
CA GLU A 5 -9.28 -1.93 -15.83
C GLU A 5 -9.71 -3.35 -15.46
N ILE A 6 -10.16 -4.12 -16.44
CA ILE A 6 -10.55 -5.52 -16.26
C ILE A 6 -9.40 -6.39 -16.78
N LEU A 7 -8.78 -7.12 -15.88
CA LEU A 7 -7.78 -8.13 -16.20
C LEU A 7 -8.43 -9.51 -16.20
N ASN A 8 -8.43 -10.18 -17.35
CA ASN A 8 -8.89 -11.56 -17.46
C ASN A 8 -7.72 -12.50 -17.20
N VAL A 9 -7.70 -13.10 -16.03
CA VAL A 9 -6.66 -14.05 -15.63
C VAL A 9 -7.30 -15.42 -15.41
N PRO A 10 -6.85 -16.51 -16.08
CA PRO A 10 -7.30 -17.85 -15.74
C PRO A 10 -6.84 -18.19 -14.32
N LEU A 11 -7.76 -18.66 -13.49
CA LEU A 11 -7.51 -18.98 -12.10
C LEU A 11 -7.92 -20.41 -11.79
N ASP A 12 -6.96 -21.27 -11.50
CA ASP A 12 -7.21 -22.60 -10.95
C ASP A 12 -7.38 -22.50 -9.43
N VAL A 13 -8.48 -23.06 -8.94
CA VAL A 13 -8.76 -23.13 -7.50
C VAL A 13 -8.40 -24.51 -6.98
N THR A 14 -7.44 -24.57 -6.04
CA THR A 14 -7.10 -25.81 -5.35
C THR A 14 -7.88 -25.93 -4.05
N TRP A 15 -8.75 -26.92 -3.96
CA TRP A 15 -9.48 -27.21 -2.72
C TRP A 15 -8.84 -28.39 -2.00
N THR A 16 -8.31 -28.16 -0.80
CA THR A 16 -7.63 -29.15 0.01
C THR A 16 -8.58 -29.63 1.12
N PHE A 17 -8.79 -30.93 1.20
CA PHE A 17 -9.63 -31.58 2.23
C PHE A 17 -8.82 -32.19 3.36
N ASP A 18 -7.51 -32.08 3.32
CA ASP A 18 -6.60 -32.43 4.39
C ASP A 18 -6.27 -31.18 5.23
N TYR A 19 -6.45 -31.28 6.54
CA TYR A 19 -6.23 -30.20 7.51
C TYR A 19 -5.08 -30.51 8.47
N GLN A 20 -4.27 -31.51 8.16
CA GLN A 20 -3.05 -31.78 8.91
C GLN A 20 -2.04 -30.65 8.70
N ILE A 21 -1.22 -30.41 9.71
CA ILE A 21 -0.19 -29.37 9.64
C ILE A 21 1.11 -30.00 9.20
N ASP A 22 1.42 -29.85 7.93
CA ASP A 22 2.65 -30.38 7.31
C ASP A 22 3.75 -29.32 7.24
N MET A 23 3.38 -28.03 7.18
CA MET A 23 4.31 -26.92 7.04
C MET A 23 4.34 -26.02 8.29
N ALA A 24 5.00 -26.49 9.35
CA ALA A 24 5.10 -25.77 10.62
C ALA A 24 5.57 -24.32 10.49
N LYS A 25 6.43 -24.00 9.51
CA LYS A 25 6.88 -22.63 9.25
C LYS A 25 5.73 -21.72 8.82
N LEU A 26 4.88 -22.16 7.89
CA LEU A 26 3.72 -21.38 7.43
C LEU A 26 2.69 -21.24 8.54
N LYS A 27 2.46 -22.30 9.32
CA LYS A 27 1.60 -22.22 10.49
C LYS A 27 2.08 -21.20 11.52
N ASN A 28 3.39 -21.13 11.75
CA ASN A 28 3.99 -20.13 12.65
C ASN A 28 3.85 -18.73 12.10
N LEU A 29 4.05 -18.52 10.79
CA LEU A 29 3.84 -17.22 10.15
C LEU A 29 2.38 -16.76 10.28
N TYR A 30 1.42 -17.64 10.01
CA TYR A 30 0.00 -17.37 10.23
C TYR A 30 -0.30 -16.97 11.69
N SER A 31 0.27 -17.69 12.66
CA SER A 31 0.08 -17.38 14.09
C SER A 31 0.66 -16.02 14.46
N LYS A 32 1.84 -15.67 13.96
CA LYS A 32 2.45 -14.34 14.15
C LYS A 32 1.63 -13.25 13.48
N ALA A 33 1.19 -13.45 12.24
CA ALA A 33 0.37 -12.50 11.51
C ALA A 33 -0.90 -12.14 12.28
N LYS A 34 -1.61 -13.13 12.85
CA LYS A 34 -2.79 -12.88 13.71
C LYS A 34 -2.47 -12.06 14.96
N GLN A 35 -1.33 -12.32 15.60
CA GLN A 35 -0.92 -11.60 16.81
C GLN A 35 -0.47 -10.17 16.54
N SER A 36 -0.01 -9.89 15.33
CA SER A 36 0.51 -8.59 14.90
C SER A 36 -0.55 -7.73 14.23
N GLN A 37 -1.81 -8.16 14.20
CA GLN A 37 -2.89 -7.36 13.61
C GLN A 37 -3.12 -6.07 14.42
N TRP A 38 -3.39 -5.00 13.71
CA TRP A 38 -3.76 -3.71 14.26
C TRP A 38 -4.83 -3.07 13.38
N ASP A 39 -5.60 -2.19 13.96
CA ASP A 39 -6.67 -1.46 13.30
C ASP A 39 -6.19 -0.06 12.95
N ALA A 40 -6.27 0.30 11.67
CA ALA A 40 -5.82 1.60 11.16
C ALA A 40 -6.61 2.78 11.75
N GLU A 41 -7.89 2.57 12.08
CA GLU A 41 -8.74 3.61 12.67
C GLU A 41 -8.32 3.98 14.10
N THR A 42 -7.88 3.00 14.87
CA THR A 42 -7.58 3.18 16.29
C THR A 42 -6.10 3.31 16.60
N TYR A 43 -5.23 2.73 15.77
CA TYR A 43 -3.78 2.72 16.00
C TYR A 43 -3.09 4.00 15.53
N ILE A 44 -3.58 4.61 14.44
CA ILE A 44 -3.00 5.82 13.87
C ILE A 44 -3.78 7.04 14.39
N ASP A 45 -3.06 8.00 14.96
CA ASP A 45 -3.63 9.30 15.31
C ASP A 45 -3.88 10.14 14.04
N TRP A 46 -5.05 9.96 13.45
CA TRP A 46 -5.46 10.66 12.24
C TRP A 46 -5.74 12.16 12.46
N GLU A 47 -5.94 12.60 13.68
CA GLU A 47 -6.15 14.02 14.02
C GLU A 47 -4.83 14.77 14.12
N ARG A 48 -3.72 14.07 14.27
CA ARG A 48 -2.39 14.68 14.33
C ARG A 48 -2.12 15.51 13.06
N PRO A 49 -1.84 16.83 13.19
CA PRO A 49 -1.58 17.66 12.02
C PRO A 49 -0.29 17.21 11.30
N ILE A 50 -0.31 17.34 9.97
CA ILE A 50 0.89 17.16 9.17
C ILE A 50 1.75 18.41 9.37
N ASP A 51 2.98 18.21 9.82
CA ASP A 51 3.95 19.29 10.06
C ASP A 51 4.66 19.66 8.74
N PRO A 52 4.36 20.84 8.15
CA PRO A 52 4.95 21.22 6.87
C PRO A 52 6.46 21.52 6.96
N SER A 53 6.98 21.74 8.19
CA SER A 53 8.41 21.94 8.41
C SER A 53 9.23 20.65 8.34
N LYS A 54 8.56 19.50 8.34
CA LYS A 54 9.18 18.18 8.24
C LYS A 54 8.81 17.52 6.91
N PRO A 55 9.43 17.95 5.81
CA PRO A 55 9.12 17.41 4.49
C PRO A 55 9.46 15.93 4.44
N LEU A 56 8.56 15.12 3.86
CA LEU A 56 8.80 13.69 3.59
C LEU A 56 9.75 13.48 2.42
N ILE A 57 9.98 14.52 1.62
CA ILE A 57 10.88 14.49 0.47
C ILE A 57 12.10 15.37 0.75
N ASP A 58 13.27 14.79 0.64
CA ASP A 58 14.52 15.51 0.58
C ASP A 58 14.71 16.10 -0.82
N GLU A 59 14.57 17.41 -0.92
CA GLU A 59 14.65 18.16 -2.19
C GLU A 59 16.01 18.03 -2.87
N ASP A 60 17.08 17.96 -2.09
CA ASP A 60 18.44 17.83 -2.59
C ASP A 60 18.69 16.44 -3.17
N ARG A 61 18.15 15.41 -2.53
CA ARG A 61 18.22 14.03 -3.02
C ARG A 61 17.52 13.86 -4.37
N PHE A 62 16.39 14.54 -4.58
CA PHE A 62 15.65 14.53 -5.85
C PHE A 62 16.18 15.56 -6.86
N GLY A 63 17.14 16.42 -6.47
CA GLY A 63 17.75 17.39 -7.35
C GLY A 63 16.89 18.60 -7.67
N PHE A 64 15.78 18.81 -6.98
CA PHE A 64 14.88 19.95 -7.23
C PHE A 64 15.55 21.29 -6.93
N SER A 65 16.43 21.36 -5.96
CA SER A 65 17.22 22.55 -5.63
C SER A 65 18.06 23.05 -6.82
N ARG A 66 18.37 22.19 -7.80
CA ARG A 66 19.13 22.51 -9.00
C ARG A 66 18.24 23.05 -10.16
N VAL A 67 16.92 23.02 -10.00
CA VAL A 67 15.98 23.48 -11.01
C VAL A 67 15.78 25.00 -10.86
N PRO A 68 16.13 25.84 -11.86
CA PRO A 68 16.02 27.30 -11.72
C PRO A 68 14.61 27.80 -11.41
N LEU A 69 13.58 27.11 -11.91
CA LEU A 69 12.20 27.42 -11.62
C LEU A 69 11.87 27.16 -10.14
N TYR A 70 12.38 26.07 -9.58
CA TYR A 70 12.16 25.73 -8.18
C TYR A 70 12.72 26.79 -7.22
N ALA A 71 13.89 27.34 -7.54
CA ALA A 71 14.52 28.41 -6.76
C ALA A 71 13.67 29.71 -6.70
N LYS A 72 12.78 29.92 -7.68
CA LYS A 72 11.87 31.08 -7.74
C LYS A 72 10.55 30.89 -6.99
N LEU A 73 10.26 29.68 -6.50
CA LEU A 73 9.05 29.41 -5.75
C LEU A 73 9.08 30.07 -4.38
N SER A 74 7.96 30.64 -3.95
CA SER A 74 7.77 31.05 -2.55
C SER A 74 7.74 29.83 -1.60
N ASP A 75 7.90 30.06 -0.31
CA ASP A 75 7.87 28.97 0.67
C ASP A 75 6.54 28.19 0.63
N THR A 76 5.41 28.89 0.53
CA THR A 76 4.09 28.26 0.37
C THR A 76 3.99 27.41 -0.90
N GLN A 77 4.57 27.86 -2.00
CA GLN A 77 4.59 27.09 -3.24
C GLN A 77 5.48 25.86 -3.14
N ARG A 78 6.62 25.96 -2.43
CA ARG A 78 7.50 24.82 -2.16
C ARG A 78 6.82 23.80 -1.26
N GLU A 79 6.13 24.24 -0.19
CA GLU A 79 5.36 23.34 0.67
C GLU A 79 4.29 22.58 -0.13
N ARG A 80 3.52 23.29 -0.95
CA ARG A 80 2.53 22.67 -1.82
C ARG A 80 3.15 21.70 -2.82
N PHE A 81 4.27 22.08 -3.43
CA PHE A 81 5.01 21.20 -4.33
C PHE A 81 5.45 19.91 -3.62
N ARG A 82 6.03 20.01 -2.42
CA ARG A 82 6.44 18.85 -1.61
C ARG A 82 5.27 17.94 -1.29
N ALA A 83 4.14 18.51 -0.88
CA ALA A 83 2.93 17.74 -0.60
C ALA A 83 2.46 16.95 -1.82
N HIS A 84 2.42 17.59 -2.99
CA HIS A 84 2.01 16.95 -4.25
C HIS A 84 3.02 15.89 -4.72
N MET A 85 4.32 16.15 -4.60
CA MET A 85 5.35 15.16 -4.94
C MET A 85 5.28 13.93 -4.03
N THR A 86 5.10 14.16 -2.73
CA THR A 86 4.90 13.06 -1.77
C THR A 86 3.64 12.26 -2.13
N ALA A 87 2.53 12.95 -2.39
CA ALA A 87 1.27 12.30 -2.77
C ALA A 87 1.42 11.48 -4.06
N GLN A 88 2.18 11.97 -5.05
CA GLN A 88 2.44 11.24 -6.29
C GLN A 88 3.23 9.93 -6.03
N ILE A 89 4.29 10.01 -5.25
CA ILE A 89 5.10 8.83 -4.90
C ILE A 89 4.25 7.80 -4.13
N LEU A 90 3.52 8.26 -3.11
CA LEU A 90 2.66 7.40 -2.32
C LEU A 90 1.49 6.83 -3.12
N SER A 91 0.99 7.55 -4.14
CA SER A 91 -0.04 7.02 -5.04
C SER A 91 0.48 5.84 -5.85
N GLY A 92 1.73 5.88 -6.31
CA GLY A 92 2.37 4.74 -6.96
C GLY A 92 2.45 3.52 -6.02
N ILE A 93 2.79 3.74 -4.76
CA ILE A 93 2.79 2.68 -3.73
C ILE A 93 1.37 2.17 -3.49
N LEU A 94 0.39 3.05 -3.28
CA LEU A 94 -1.02 2.68 -3.09
C LEU A 94 -1.54 1.75 -4.21
N HIS A 95 -1.23 2.07 -5.46
CA HIS A 95 -1.62 1.23 -6.59
C HIS A 95 -0.89 -0.13 -6.56
N GLY A 96 0.36 -0.15 -6.12
CA GLY A 96 1.12 -1.39 -5.89
C GLY A 96 0.52 -2.25 -4.77
N GLU A 97 0.09 -1.65 -3.65
CA GLU A 97 -0.58 -2.34 -2.54
C GLU A 97 -1.91 -2.97 -2.99
N GLN A 98 -2.67 -2.29 -3.86
CA GLN A 98 -3.85 -2.90 -4.44
C GLN A 98 -3.51 -4.11 -5.33
N GLY A 99 -2.41 -4.05 -6.08
CA GLY A 99 -1.89 -5.20 -6.82
C GLY A 99 -1.48 -6.35 -5.90
N ALA A 100 -0.81 -6.05 -4.80
CA ALA A 100 -0.41 -7.01 -3.78
C ALA A 100 -1.63 -7.66 -3.10
N LEU A 101 -2.66 -6.87 -2.78
CA LEU A 101 -3.95 -7.34 -2.27
C LEU A 101 -4.58 -8.38 -3.20
N MET A 102 -4.67 -8.08 -4.48
CA MET A 102 -5.22 -9.02 -5.48
C MET A 102 -4.35 -10.29 -5.60
N THR A 103 -3.02 -10.14 -5.58
CA THR A 103 -2.09 -11.26 -5.65
C THR A 103 -2.20 -12.18 -4.43
N ALA A 104 -2.27 -11.63 -3.22
CA ALA A 104 -2.45 -12.39 -1.99
C ALA A 104 -3.78 -13.16 -1.97
N ALA A 105 -4.86 -12.53 -2.50
CA ALA A 105 -6.15 -13.19 -2.66
C ALA A 105 -6.07 -14.38 -3.64
N VAL A 106 -5.36 -14.24 -4.76
CA VAL A 106 -5.12 -15.33 -5.72
C VAL A 106 -4.34 -16.47 -5.07
N LEU A 107 -3.32 -16.17 -4.28
CA LEU A 107 -2.56 -17.20 -3.56
C LEU A 107 -3.43 -18.01 -2.60
N THR A 108 -4.42 -17.40 -1.96
CA THR A 108 -5.38 -18.11 -1.11
C THR A 108 -6.15 -19.20 -1.89
N HIS A 109 -6.43 -18.96 -3.17
CA HIS A 109 -7.08 -19.94 -4.06
C HIS A 109 -6.09 -20.99 -4.59
N ALA A 110 -4.92 -20.56 -5.04
CA ALA A 110 -4.02 -21.37 -5.86
C ALA A 110 -3.11 -22.31 -5.07
N VAL A 111 -2.65 -21.90 -3.86
CA VAL A 111 -1.70 -22.74 -3.10
C VAL A 111 -2.36 -24.04 -2.63
N PRO A 112 -1.67 -25.20 -2.73
CA PRO A 112 -2.24 -26.48 -2.33
C PRO A 112 -2.25 -26.68 -0.80
N ASP A 113 -1.29 -26.10 -0.09
CA ASP A 113 -1.10 -26.33 1.33
C ASP A 113 -2.12 -25.60 2.18
N TYR A 114 -2.72 -26.29 3.15
CA TYR A 114 -3.71 -25.69 4.05
C TYR A 114 -3.14 -24.48 4.83
N GLU A 115 -1.93 -24.63 5.38
CA GLU A 115 -1.26 -23.55 6.11
C GLU A 115 -0.88 -22.39 5.17
N GLY A 116 -0.56 -22.70 3.93
CA GLY A 116 -0.31 -21.69 2.89
C GLY A 116 -1.54 -20.82 2.63
N LYS A 117 -2.72 -21.45 2.52
CA LYS A 117 -4.00 -20.72 2.38
C LYS A 117 -4.28 -19.81 3.57
N LEU A 118 -4.10 -20.32 4.79
CA LEU A 118 -4.31 -19.53 6.02
C LEU A 118 -3.37 -18.32 6.07
N TYR A 119 -2.10 -18.51 5.72
CA TYR A 119 -1.13 -17.42 5.71
C TYR A 119 -1.42 -16.40 4.61
N ALA A 120 -1.73 -16.85 3.40
CA ALA A 120 -2.09 -15.97 2.28
C ALA A 120 -3.33 -15.11 2.61
N ALA A 121 -4.33 -15.68 3.31
CA ALA A 121 -5.50 -14.92 3.77
C ALA A 121 -5.13 -13.79 4.74
N THR A 122 -4.12 -13.98 5.62
CA THR A 122 -3.64 -12.89 6.48
C THR A 122 -2.89 -11.83 5.70
N GLN A 123 -2.16 -12.18 4.65
CA GLN A 123 -1.53 -11.20 3.76
C GLN A 123 -2.60 -10.39 3.01
N THR A 124 -3.66 -11.03 2.53
CA THR A 124 -4.79 -10.31 1.90
C THR A 124 -5.36 -9.24 2.83
N TYR A 125 -5.52 -9.55 4.12
CA TYR A 125 -5.99 -8.57 5.12
C TYR A 125 -4.96 -7.47 5.38
N ASP A 126 -3.66 -7.79 5.45
CA ASP A 126 -2.60 -6.81 5.65
C ASP A 126 -2.53 -5.82 4.49
N GLU A 127 -2.62 -6.29 3.24
CA GLU A 127 -2.62 -5.43 2.06
C GLU A 127 -3.88 -4.54 1.98
N ALA A 128 -5.04 -5.07 2.39
CA ALA A 128 -6.25 -4.25 2.48
C ALA A 128 -6.07 -3.07 3.44
N ARG A 129 -5.44 -3.29 4.60
CA ARG A 129 -5.11 -2.26 5.57
C ARG A 129 -4.08 -1.26 5.03
N HIS A 130 -3.08 -1.72 4.26
CA HIS A 130 -2.11 -0.83 3.61
C HIS A 130 -2.82 0.11 2.62
N VAL A 131 -3.71 -0.42 1.78
CA VAL A 131 -4.52 0.38 0.85
C VAL A 131 -5.32 1.44 1.61
N GLU A 132 -6.00 1.07 2.69
CA GLU A 132 -6.77 1.98 3.54
C GLU A 132 -5.91 3.12 4.10
N VAL A 133 -4.75 2.79 4.68
CA VAL A 133 -3.84 3.77 5.28
C VAL A 133 -3.27 4.73 4.23
N TYR A 134 -2.80 4.22 3.09
CA TYR A 134 -2.25 5.07 2.03
C TYR A 134 -3.33 5.96 1.42
N ASP A 135 -4.53 5.43 1.14
CA ASP A 135 -5.65 6.23 0.62
C ASP A 135 -5.94 7.42 1.53
N ARG A 136 -6.13 7.15 2.82
CA ARG A 136 -6.44 8.17 3.80
C ARG A 136 -5.32 9.20 3.99
N TYR A 137 -4.07 8.73 4.06
CA TYR A 137 -2.94 9.62 4.27
C TYR A 137 -2.69 10.53 3.07
N ILE A 138 -2.75 10.00 1.83
CA ILE A 138 -2.55 10.78 0.61
C ILE A 138 -3.60 11.88 0.49
N LYS A 139 -4.87 11.60 0.79
CA LYS A 139 -5.97 12.58 0.75
C LYS A 139 -5.79 13.71 1.75
N ARG A 140 -5.05 13.49 2.83
CA ARG A 140 -4.67 14.54 3.79
C ARG A 140 -3.50 15.41 3.27
N LEU A 141 -2.65 14.89 2.41
CA LEU A 141 -1.54 15.63 1.81
C LEU A 141 -2.00 16.46 0.62
N ALA A 142 -2.67 15.85 -0.33
CA ALA A 142 -3.09 16.45 -1.59
C ALA A 142 -4.19 15.62 -2.28
N ILE A 143 -3.85 14.95 -3.38
CA ILE A 143 -4.75 14.11 -4.18
C ILE A 143 -4.08 12.77 -4.49
N ILE A 144 -4.88 11.76 -4.79
CA ILE A 144 -4.36 10.51 -5.36
C ILE A 144 -4.09 10.74 -6.85
N TYR A 145 -2.86 10.48 -7.26
CA TYR A 145 -2.45 10.56 -8.66
C TYR A 145 -2.78 9.24 -9.38
N PRO A 146 -3.32 9.30 -10.60
CA PRO A 146 -3.56 8.09 -11.39
C PRO A 146 -2.26 7.41 -11.79
N MET A 147 -2.33 6.11 -12.06
CA MET A 147 -1.24 5.42 -12.75
C MET A 147 -1.11 5.99 -14.18
N ASN A 148 0.12 6.24 -14.61
CA ASN A 148 0.36 6.48 -16.01
C ASN A 148 0.20 5.14 -16.74
N SER A 149 -0.80 5.07 -17.62
CA SER A 149 -0.85 4.03 -18.66
C SER A 149 0.29 4.35 -19.63
N GLY A 150 1.42 3.65 -19.48
CA GLY A 150 2.54 3.71 -20.42
C GLY A 150 2.16 3.20 -21.80
#